data_7e46d9037c9d393eacedfaf6e642126c
#
_entry.id   7e46d9037c9d393eacedfaf6e642126c
#
_cell.length_a   1.000
_cell.length_b   1.000
_cell.length_c   1.000
_cell.angle_alpha   90.00
_cell.angle_beta   90.00
_cell.angle_gamma   90.00
#
_symmetry.space_group_name_H-M   'P 1'
#
loop_
_entity.id
_entity.type
_entity.pdbx_description
1 polymer ?
#
loop_
_entity_poly.entity_id
_entity_poly.type
_entity_poly.pdbx_seq_one_letter_code
_entity_poly.pdbx_strand_id
1 'polypeptide(L)'
;MKKIISTTAAPAAIGPYSQGVDGGSVVITSGQLPIDVSTGAFAEGGVAGQTRQSLENVKAILAQAGLGMENIIKTTVFLKDMNDFAAMNEVYAAFFPNNPPARSAVEVARLPKDALVEIEAIAVR
;
A
#
# COMPACT_ATOMS: atom_id res chain seq x y z
N MET A 1 -6.49 17.68 -14.96
CA MET A 1 -6.87 18.11 -13.59
C MET A 1 -6.89 16.89 -12.67
N LYS A 2 -6.31 17.02 -11.51
CA LYS A 2 -6.28 15.90 -10.57
C LYS A 2 -7.62 15.70 -9.87
N LYS A 3 -7.95 14.45 -9.57
CA LYS A 3 -9.10 14.09 -8.75
C LYS A 3 -8.59 13.44 -7.47
N ILE A 4 -9.17 13.83 -6.35
CA ILE A 4 -8.84 13.22 -5.05
C ILE A 4 -9.58 11.89 -4.93
N ILE A 5 -8.87 10.86 -4.51
CA ILE A 5 -9.46 9.54 -4.23
C ILE A 5 -9.73 9.45 -2.74
N SER A 6 -10.95 9.09 -2.38
CA SER A 6 -11.36 8.88 -1.00
C SER A 6 -12.30 7.68 -0.93
N THR A 7 -12.00 6.74 -0.05
CA THR A 7 -12.81 5.54 0.15
C THR A 7 -12.82 5.15 1.62
N THR A 8 -13.94 4.60 2.08
CA THR A 8 -14.06 4.05 3.43
C THR A 8 -13.48 2.64 3.55
N ALA A 9 -13.10 2.02 2.42
CA ALA A 9 -12.50 0.69 2.39
C ALA A 9 -10.98 0.69 2.68
N ALA A 10 -10.39 1.86 2.85
CA ALA A 10 -9.00 2.05 3.26
C ALA A 10 -8.96 3.05 4.42
N PRO A 11 -7.85 3.09 5.20
CA PRO A 11 -7.73 4.01 6.32
C PRO A 11 -7.90 5.48 5.87
N ALA A 12 -8.70 6.23 6.62
CA ALA A 12 -8.95 7.63 6.32
C ALA A 12 -7.64 8.45 6.43
N ALA A 13 -7.51 9.45 5.57
CA ALA A 13 -6.40 10.40 5.67
C ALA A 13 -6.63 11.30 6.89
N ILE A 14 -5.68 11.30 7.80
CA ILE A 14 -5.77 12.02 9.08
C ILE A 14 -4.84 13.22 9.14
N GLY A 15 -4.45 13.76 8.00
CA GLY A 15 -3.54 14.89 7.90
C GLY A 15 -3.71 15.62 6.58
N PRO A 16 -2.79 16.51 6.23
CA PRO A 16 -2.85 17.28 4.99
C PRO A 16 -2.42 16.45 3.77
N TYR A 17 -3.11 15.32 3.54
CA TYR A 17 -2.84 14.45 2.39
C TYR A 17 -4.12 13.72 1.98
N SER A 18 -4.12 13.17 0.75
CA SER A 18 -5.21 12.36 0.24
C SER A 18 -4.80 10.89 0.27
N GLN A 19 -5.75 9.98 0.35
CA GLN A 19 -5.47 8.54 0.25
C GLN A 19 -4.81 8.20 -1.09
N GLY A 20 -5.27 8.82 -2.15
CA GLY A 20 -4.70 8.71 -3.47
C GLY A 20 -5.09 9.88 -4.34
N VAL A 21 -4.44 10.00 -5.49
CA VAL A 21 -4.70 11.06 -6.46
C VAL A 21 -4.75 10.44 -7.85
N ASP A 22 -5.82 10.76 -8.56
CA ASP A 22 -6.01 10.38 -9.96
C ASP A 22 -5.61 11.55 -10.85
N GLY A 23 -4.49 11.37 -11.56
CA GLY A 23 -3.95 12.39 -12.48
C GLY A 23 -4.39 12.17 -13.92
N GLY A 24 -5.37 11.31 -14.18
CA GLY A 24 -5.83 10.95 -15.52
C GLY A 24 -5.21 9.64 -15.96
N SER A 25 -4.08 9.68 -16.65
CA SER A 25 -3.38 8.46 -17.07
C SER A 25 -2.61 7.77 -15.94
N VAL A 26 -2.22 8.52 -14.91
CA VAL A 26 -1.46 8.01 -13.76
C VAL A 26 -2.27 8.20 -12.49
N VAL A 27 -2.30 7.15 -11.66
CA VAL A 27 -2.95 7.16 -10.34
C VAL A 27 -1.91 6.78 -9.31
N ILE A 28 -1.81 7.56 -8.24
CA ILE A 28 -0.85 7.29 -7.16
C ILE A 28 -1.57 7.16 -5.83
N THR A 29 -1.04 6.32 -4.95
CA THR A 29 -1.53 6.21 -3.59
C THR A 29 -0.53 6.84 -2.63
N SER A 30 -1.03 7.35 -1.51
CA SER A 30 -0.20 7.62 -0.35
C SER A 30 0.32 6.30 0.22
N GLY A 31 1.37 6.35 1.01
CA GLY A 31 1.89 5.18 1.73
C GLY A 31 0.80 4.59 2.63
N GLN A 32 0.55 3.30 2.48
CA GLN A 32 -0.47 2.62 3.25
C GLN A 32 0.14 1.88 4.41
N LEU A 33 -0.19 2.33 5.62
CA LEU A 33 0.06 1.60 6.85
C LEU A 33 -0.86 0.39 6.93
N PRO A 34 -0.47 -0.64 7.68
CA PRO A 34 -1.26 -1.88 7.74
C PRO A 34 -2.48 -1.80 8.68
N ILE A 35 -3.23 -0.71 8.60
CA ILE A 35 -4.42 -0.50 9.44
C ILE A 35 -5.59 -1.26 8.82
N ASP A 36 -6.22 -2.10 9.62
CA ASP A 36 -7.46 -2.77 9.28
C ASP A 36 -8.62 -1.83 9.62
N VAL A 37 -9.36 -1.37 8.61
CA VAL A 37 -10.44 -0.40 8.81
C VAL A 37 -11.57 -0.95 9.68
N SER A 38 -11.73 -2.27 9.74
CA SER A 38 -12.78 -2.89 10.56
C SER A 38 -12.49 -2.80 12.06
N THR A 39 -11.23 -2.67 12.45
CA THR A 39 -10.80 -2.59 13.85
C THR A 39 -10.18 -1.25 14.21
N GLY A 40 -9.65 -0.52 13.23
CA GLY A 40 -8.89 0.70 13.46
C GLY A 40 -7.47 0.45 13.96
N ALA A 41 -7.06 -0.80 14.10
CA ALA A 41 -5.73 -1.21 14.57
C ALA A 41 -4.93 -1.85 13.45
N PHE A 42 -3.62 -2.04 13.66
CA PHE A 42 -2.81 -2.81 12.72
C PHE A 42 -3.30 -4.25 12.65
N ALA A 43 -3.25 -4.82 11.45
CA ALA A 43 -3.58 -6.22 11.24
C ALA A 43 -2.64 -7.12 12.05
N GLU A 44 -3.19 -8.23 12.53
CA GLU A 44 -2.44 -9.25 13.25
C GLU A 44 -1.64 -10.11 12.28
N GLY A 45 -0.68 -10.87 12.82
CA GLY A 45 0.10 -11.82 12.03
C GLY A 45 1.51 -11.36 11.68
N GLY A 46 2.04 -10.39 12.41
CA GLY A 46 3.41 -9.89 12.20
C GLY A 46 3.56 -9.21 10.85
N VAL A 47 4.78 -9.22 10.30
CA VAL A 47 5.05 -8.54 9.03
C VAL A 47 4.25 -9.15 7.87
N ALA A 48 3.98 -10.45 7.90
CA ALA A 48 3.17 -11.11 6.87
C ALA A 48 1.74 -10.56 6.86
N GLY A 49 1.09 -10.51 8.01
CA GLY A 49 -0.27 -9.95 8.15
C GLY A 49 -0.32 -8.47 7.84
N GLN A 50 0.69 -7.71 8.26
CA GLN A 50 0.77 -6.29 7.99
C GLN A 50 1.02 -6.01 6.50
N THR A 51 1.86 -6.78 5.84
CA THR A 51 2.09 -6.64 4.40
C THR A 51 0.80 -6.88 3.62
N ARG A 52 0.06 -7.93 3.97
CA ARG A 52 -1.22 -8.21 3.33
C ARG A 52 -2.18 -7.04 3.49
N GLN A 53 -2.28 -6.51 4.70
CA GLN A 53 -3.21 -5.41 4.96
C GLN A 53 -2.82 -4.13 4.22
N SER A 54 -1.53 -3.78 4.19
CA SER A 54 -1.07 -2.61 3.43
C SER A 54 -1.42 -2.74 1.95
N LEU A 55 -1.22 -3.91 1.35
CA LEU A 55 -1.56 -4.16 -0.04
C LEU A 55 -3.09 -4.18 -0.28
N GLU A 56 -3.88 -4.71 0.64
CA GLU A 56 -5.34 -4.61 0.56
C GLU A 56 -5.80 -3.16 0.60
N ASN A 57 -5.15 -2.32 1.40
CA ASN A 57 -5.48 -0.89 1.46
C ASN A 57 -5.13 -0.18 0.13
N VAL A 58 -3.97 -0.49 -0.45
CA VAL A 58 -3.60 0.01 -1.78
C VAL A 58 -4.65 -0.41 -2.81
N LYS A 59 -5.03 -1.68 -2.79
CA LYS A 59 -6.04 -2.24 -3.69
C LYS A 59 -7.38 -1.51 -3.59
N ALA A 60 -7.82 -1.21 -2.37
CA ALA A 60 -9.07 -0.50 -2.13
C ALA A 60 -9.05 0.92 -2.70
N ILE A 61 -7.93 1.62 -2.55
CA ILE A 61 -7.77 2.97 -3.09
C ILE A 61 -7.81 2.94 -4.62
N LEU A 62 -7.08 2.00 -5.24
CA LEU A 62 -7.09 1.87 -6.70
C LEU A 62 -8.46 1.47 -7.24
N ALA A 63 -9.18 0.61 -6.52
CA ALA A 63 -10.53 0.20 -6.91
C ALA A 63 -11.48 1.41 -6.99
N GLN A 64 -11.32 2.39 -6.10
CA GLN A 64 -12.12 3.61 -6.13
C GLN A 64 -11.88 4.43 -7.41
N ALA A 65 -10.71 4.28 -8.02
CA ALA A 65 -10.37 4.90 -9.31
C ALA A 65 -10.67 3.98 -10.51
N GLY A 66 -11.28 2.82 -10.27
CA GLY A 66 -11.60 1.85 -11.32
C GLY A 66 -10.41 1.00 -11.77
N LEU A 67 -9.37 0.90 -10.95
CA LEU A 67 -8.14 0.15 -11.27
C LEU A 67 -7.95 -1.04 -10.33
N GLY A 68 -7.12 -1.98 -10.75
CA GLY A 68 -6.74 -3.14 -9.97
C GLY A 68 -5.23 -3.23 -9.77
N MET A 69 -4.80 -4.29 -9.11
CA MET A 69 -3.38 -4.53 -8.84
C MET A 69 -2.57 -4.67 -10.13
N GLU A 70 -3.16 -5.18 -11.19
CA GLU A 70 -2.54 -5.34 -12.50
C GLU A 70 -2.17 -4.02 -13.17
N ASN A 71 -2.76 -2.92 -12.71
CA ASN A 71 -2.46 -1.59 -13.22
C ASN A 71 -1.24 -0.95 -12.56
N ILE A 72 -0.73 -1.55 -11.46
CA ILE A 72 0.42 -1.00 -10.74
C ILE A 72 1.69 -1.19 -11.56
N ILE A 73 2.44 -0.10 -11.74
CA ILE A 73 3.73 -0.12 -12.44
C ILE A 73 4.91 0.03 -11.49
N LYS A 74 4.69 0.57 -10.31
CA LYS A 74 5.74 0.77 -9.30
C LYS A 74 5.17 0.70 -7.91
N THR A 75 5.90 0.02 -7.03
CA THR A 75 5.68 0.11 -5.58
C THR A 75 6.95 0.52 -4.87
N THR A 76 6.80 1.12 -3.70
CA THR A 76 7.87 1.30 -2.73
C THR A 76 7.43 0.64 -1.44
N VAL A 77 8.27 -0.26 -0.91
CA VAL A 77 8.03 -0.96 0.33
C VAL A 77 9.01 -0.45 1.37
N PHE A 78 8.49 0.13 2.44
CA PHE A 78 9.28 0.61 3.57
C PHE A 78 9.16 -0.41 4.69
N LEU A 79 10.30 -0.92 5.18
CA LEU A 79 10.35 -1.92 6.25
C LEU A 79 10.98 -1.32 7.50
N LYS A 80 10.46 -1.71 8.65
CA LYS A 80 11.09 -1.41 9.94
C LYS A 80 12.41 -2.17 10.10
N ASP A 81 12.49 -3.39 9.56
CA ASP A 81 13.62 -4.28 9.71
C ASP A 81 13.80 -5.09 8.41
N MET A 82 14.97 -4.97 7.79
CA MET A 82 15.25 -5.69 6.55
C MET A 82 15.31 -7.22 6.77
N ASN A 83 15.45 -7.68 7.99
CA ASN A 83 15.35 -9.12 8.30
C ASN A 83 13.95 -9.67 8.01
N ASP A 84 12.93 -8.80 7.91
CA ASP A 84 11.56 -9.19 7.56
C ASP A 84 11.34 -9.29 6.05
N PHE A 85 12.37 -9.04 5.25
CA PHE A 85 12.24 -8.97 3.79
C PHE A 85 11.63 -10.24 3.19
N ALA A 86 12.13 -11.41 3.58
CA ALA A 86 11.66 -12.69 3.02
C ALA A 86 10.19 -12.94 3.34
N ALA A 87 9.76 -12.68 4.57
CA ALA A 87 8.36 -12.87 4.98
C ALA A 87 7.43 -11.87 4.28
N MET A 88 7.87 -10.61 4.15
CA MET A 88 7.14 -9.60 3.37
C MET A 88 7.02 -10.04 1.92
N ASN A 89 8.13 -10.46 1.33
CA ASN A 89 8.19 -10.79 -0.10
C ASN A 89 7.30 -11.97 -0.47
N GLU A 90 7.14 -12.93 0.40
CA GLU A 90 6.26 -14.08 0.18
C GLU A 90 4.79 -13.63 0.04
N VAL A 91 4.32 -12.76 0.92
CA VAL A 91 2.97 -12.22 0.86
C VAL A 91 2.81 -11.29 -0.35
N TYR A 92 3.80 -10.44 -0.58
CA TYR A 92 3.80 -9.51 -1.71
C TYR A 92 3.64 -10.25 -3.04
N ALA A 93 4.36 -11.35 -3.22
CA ALA A 93 4.32 -12.14 -4.46
C ALA A 93 2.91 -12.65 -4.78
N ALA A 94 2.11 -12.97 -3.78
CA ALA A 94 0.75 -13.47 -3.98
C ALA A 94 -0.18 -12.41 -4.59
N PHE A 95 0.12 -11.13 -4.42
CA PHE A 95 -0.65 -10.04 -5.01
C PHE A 95 -0.28 -9.77 -6.47
N PHE A 96 0.89 -10.24 -6.91
CA PHE A 96 1.42 -10.00 -8.26
C PHE A 96 1.85 -11.31 -8.90
N PRO A 97 0.90 -12.21 -9.20
CA PRO A 97 1.24 -13.53 -9.76
C PRO A 97 1.78 -13.45 -11.18
N ASN A 98 1.46 -12.38 -11.92
CA ASN A 98 1.88 -12.20 -13.30
C ASN A 98 2.40 -10.77 -13.49
N ASN A 99 3.52 -10.63 -14.20
CA ASN A 99 4.06 -9.32 -14.58
C ASN A 99 4.16 -8.35 -13.39
N PRO A 100 4.96 -8.68 -12.36
CA PRO A 100 5.06 -7.83 -11.17
C PRO A 100 5.57 -6.43 -11.53
N PRO A 101 5.17 -5.40 -10.78
CA PRO A 101 5.63 -4.03 -11.01
C PRO A 101 7.11 -3.87 -10.64
N ALA A 102 7.70 -2.78 -11.08
CA ALA A 102 8.98 -2.34 -10.55
C ALA A 102 8.83 -2.06 -9.06
N ARG A 103 9.88 -2.27 -8.27
CA ARG A 103 9.83 -2.10 -6.82
C ARG A 103 11.17 -1.63 -6.26
N SER A 104 11.08 -0.79 -5.23
CA SER A 104 12.17 -0.57 -4.29
C SER A 104 11.70 -1.02 -2.91
N ALA A 105 12.56 -1.71 -2.17
CA ALA A 105 12.27 -2.12 -0.79
C ALA A 105 13.46 -1.72 0.06
N VAL A 106 13.20 -0.95 1.13
CA VAL A 106 14.24 -0.36 1.97
C VAL A 106 13.85 -0.46 3.43
N GLU A 107 14.87 -0.56 4.30
CA GLU A 107 14.70 -0.37 5.73
C GLU A 107 14.73 1.13 6.03
N VAL A 108 13.83 1.59 6.89
CA VAL A 108 13.76 3.00 7.30
C VAL A 108 14.05 3.12 8.79
N ALA A 109 14.43 4.33 9.21
CA ALA A 109 14.73 4.58 10.62
C ALA A 109 13.52 4.33 11.52
N ARG A 110 12.32 4.68 11.07
CA ARG A 110 11.07 4.48 11.81
C ARG A 110 9.86 4.68 10.91
N LEU A 111 8.81 3.90 11.16
CA LEU A 111 7.51 4.06 10.50
C LEU A 111 6.50 4.64 11.48
N PRO A 112 5.48 5.37 10.98
CA PRO A 112 4.42 5.88 11.85
C PRO A 112 3.77 4.74 12.65
N LYS A 113 3.47 5.04 13.93
CA LYS A 113 2.84 4.10 14.87
C LYS A 113 3.62 2.79 15.01
N ASP A 114 4.92 2.82 14.72
CA ASP A 114 5.80 1.64 14.79
C ASP A 114 5.34 0.47 13.92
N ALA A 115 4.75 0.78 12.76
CA ALA A 115 4.40 -0.25 11.78
C ALA A 115 5.65 -1.03 11.35
N LEU A 116 5.45 -2.28 10.95
CA LEU A 116 6.54 -3.12 10.43
C LEU A 116 6.75 -2.89 8.94
N VAL A 117 5.73 -2.38 8.25
CA VAL A 117 5.76 -2.15 6.80
C VAL A 117 4.82 -1.01 6.42
N GLU A 118 5.17 -0.32 5.35
CA GLU A 118 4.32 0.66 4.70
C GLU A 118 4.55 0.53 3.19
N ILE A 119 3.49 0.63 2.38
CA ILE A 119 3.59 0.44 0.93
C ILE A 119 2.83 1.53 0.19
N GLU A 120 3.47 2.10 -0.82
CA GLU A 120 2.85 3.04 -1.75
C GLU A 120 2.90 2.49 -3.17
N ALA A 121 2.06 2.98 -4.05
CA ALA A 121 1.97 2.49 -5.42
C ALA A 121 1.72 3.59 -6.44
N ILE A 122 2.22 3.35 -7.65
CA ILE A 122 1.91 4.13 -8.85
C ILE A 122 1.27 3.18 -9.84
N ALA A 123 0.10 3.57 -10.35
CA ALA A 123 -0.66 2.78 -11.31
C ALA A 123 -0.96 3.59 -12.56
N VAL A 124 -1.26 2.90 -13.66
CA VAL A 124 -1.65 3.52 -14.93
C VAL A 124 -2.93 2.88 -15.46
N ARG A 125 -3.69 3.71 -16.20
CA ARG A 125 -4.90 3.23 -16.88
C ARG A 125 -4.57 2.43 -18.13
#